data_dea79cc83ef2b2f56490768a81f0b01f
#
_entry.id   dea79cc83ef2b2f56490768a81f0b01f
#
_cell.length_a   1.000
_cell.length_b   1.000
_cell.length_c   1.000
_cell.angle_alpha   90.00
_cell.angle_beta   90.00
_cell.angle_gamma   90.00
#
_symmetry.space_group_name_H-M   'P 1'
#
loop_
_entity.id
_entity.type
_entity.pdbx_description
1 polymer ?
#
loop_
_entity_poly.entity_id
_entity_poly.type
_entity_poly.pdbx_seq_one_letter_code
_entity_poly.pdbx_strand_id
1 'polypeptide(L)'
;IVPQGQVPAVVQPTEVPEAVLPGAEEYIEIGRGAAGEAFTVDWLRSNGFIIVERNWRYEHYEVDIIATRRGVMHFVEVKTRALGSIESAFEAINTTKRTALLHAMRAYTRRTRWASDVQVDLAAVEACLDGSFIMHYTPGIMGGDAGD
;
A
#
# COMPACT_ATOMS: atom_id res chain seq x y z
N ILE A 1 -15.84 -4.39 5.17
CA ILE A 1 -15.97 -2.96 4.95
C ILE A 1 -14.79 -2.25 5.57
N VAL A 2 -14.10 -1.46 4.79
CA VAL A 2 -13.02 -0.62 5.32
C VAL A 2 -13.65 0.54 6.06
N PRO A 3 -13.44 0.67 7.37
CA PRO A 3 -13.98 1.80 8.12
C PRO A 3 -13.38 3.12 7.66
N GLN A 4 -14.05 4.19 7.99
CA GLN A 4 -13.53 5.54 7.75
C GLN A 4 -12.35 5.79 8.71
N GLY A 5 -11.26 6.34 8.18
CA GLY A 5 -10.09 6.65 8.97
C GLY A 5 -9.14 5.46 9.13
N GLN A 6 -8.30 5.53 10.14
CA GLN A 6 -7.34 4.47 10.43
C GLN A 6 -7.99 3.25 11.04
N VAL A 7 -7.65 2.08 10.52
CA VAL A 7 -8.15 0.82 11.05
C VAL A 7 -6.96 -0.05 11.43
N PRO A 8 -6.70 -0.21 12.72
CA PRO A 8 -5.72 -1.21 13.12
C PRO A 8 -6.29 -2.61 12.93
N ALA A 9 -5.55 -3.48 12.30
CA ALA A 9 -5.91 -4.88 12.14
C ALA A 9 -4.69 -5.73 12.44
N VAL A 10 -4.84 -6.65 13.38
CA VAL A 10 -3.78 -7.59 13.73
C VAL A 10 -4.02 -8.88 12.98
N VAL A 11 -3.03 -9.35 12.26
CA VAL A 11 -3.11 -10.58 11.47
C VAL A 11 -2.08 -11.58 11.96
N GLN A 12 -2.37 -12.86 11.77
CA GLN A 12 -1.49 -13.95 12.13
C GLN A 12 -0.09 -13.75 11.53
N PRO A 13 0.94 -14.18 12.25
CA PRO A 13 2.30 -14.01 11.75
C PRO A 13 2.49 -14.65 10.39
N THR A 14 3.14 -13.90 9.49
CA THR A 14 3.62 -14.46 8.25
C THR A 14 4.97 -15.09 8.54
N GLU A 15 5.26 -16.23 7.96
CA GLU A 15 6.56 -16.85 8.15
C GLU A 15 7.66 -15.90 7.65
N VAL A 16 8.47 -15.44 8.59
CA VAL A 16 9.67 -14.69 8.26
C VAL A 16 10.78 -15.72 8.07
N PRO A 17 11.53 -15.69 6.97
CA PRO A 17 12.65 -16.62 6.80
C PRO A 17 13.61 -16.51 7.99
N GLU A 18 13.86 -17.62 8.64
CA GLU A 18 14.76 -17.65 9.81
C GLU A 18 16.22 -17.45 9.48
N ALA A 19 16.59 -17.39 8.23
CA ALA A 19 17.98 -17.35 7.84
C ALA A 19 18.56 -15.95 8.11
N VAL A 20 19.17 -15.81 9.25
CA VAL A 20 20.00 -14.65 9.53
C VAL A 20 21.39 -14.95 9.00
N LEU A 21 21.61 -14.66 7.73
CA LEU A 21 22.94 -14.70 7.16
C LEU A 21 23.67 -13.39 7.46
N PRO A 22 25.01 -13.41 7.65
CA PRO A 22 25.76 -12.16 7.78
C PRO A 22 25.52 -11.27 6.57
N GLY A 23 25.12 -10.02 6.78
CA GLY A 23 24.75 -9.09 5.71
C GLY A 23 23.28 -9.18 5.31
N ALA A 24 22.50 -9.92 6.06
CA ALA A 24 21.08 -10.17 5.76
C ALA A 24 20.16 -9.01 6.12
N GLU A 25 20.65 -7.95 6.72
CA GLU A 25 19.82 -6.80 7.10
C GLU A 25 19.08 -6.22 5.91
N GLU A 26 19.76 -6.11 4.77
CA GLU A 26 19.16 -5.65 3.53
C GLU A 26 18.09 -6.62 3.05
N TYR A 27 18.35 -7.92 3.14
CA TYR A 27 17.37 -8.95 2.77
C TYR A 27 16.16 -8.94 3.69
N ILE A 28 16.37 -8.67 4.97
CA ILE A 28 15.27 -8.56 5.94
C ILE A 28 14.37 -7.39 5.56
N GLU A 29 14.94 -6.26 5.18
CA GLU A 29 14.15 -5.10 4.76
C GLU A 29 13.38 -5.37 3.46
N ILE A 30 14.02 -6.00 2.46
CA ILE A 30 13.35 -6.38 1.21
C ILE A 30 12.24 -7.39 1.49
N GLY A 31 12.53 -8.43 2.29
CA GLY A 31 11.55 -9.45 2.64
C GLY A 31 10.39 -8.87 3.43
N ARG A 32 10.66 -7.92 4.33
CA ARG A 32 9.64 -7.23 5.10
C ARG A 32 8.73 -6.40 4.20
N GLY A 33 9.30 -5.70 3.21
CA GLY A 33 8.54 -4.92 2.25
C GLY A 33 7.60 -5.79 1.42
N ALA A 34 8.12 -6.90 0.89
CA ALA A 34 7.33 -7.84 0.11
C ALA A 34 6.23 -8.49 0.96
N ALA A 35 6.56 -8.86 2.19
CA ALA A 35 5.58 -9.44 3.12
C ALA A 35 4.50 -8.43 3.50
N GLY A 36 4.87 -7.17 3.69
CA GLY A 36 3.92 -6.09 3.96
C GLY A 36 2.95 -5.85 2.81
N GLU A 37 3.43 -5.93 1.58
CA GLU A 37 2.57 -5.82 0.40
C GLU A 37 1.61 -7.01 0.31
N ALA A 38 2.11 -8.23 0.52
CA ALA A 38 1.27 -9.43 0.51
C ALA A 38 0.19 -9.36 1.59
N PHE A 39 0.57 -8.94 2.78
CA PHE A 39 -0.36 -8.72 3.88
C PHE A 39 -1.43 -7.71 3.49
N THR A 40 -1.04 -6.62 2.84
CA THR A 40 -1.97 -5.57 2.41
C THR A 40 -2.95 -6.09 1.36
N VAL A 41 -2.48 -6.90 0.42
CA VAL A 41 -3.35 -7.52 -0.60
C VAL A 41 -4.42 -8.38 0.09
N ASP A 42 -4.02 -9.22 1.02
CA ASP A 42 -4.96 -10.07 1.75
C ASP A 42 -5.94 -9.24 2.58
N TRP A 43 -5.44 -8.20 3.23
CA TRP A 43 -6.28 -7.30 4.01
C TRP A 43 -7.32 -6.59 3.13
N LEU A 44 -6.91 -6.11 1.97
CA LEU A 44 -7.82 -5.46 1.02
C LEU A 44 -8.89 -6.44 0.53
N ARG A 45 -8.50 -7.64 0.13
CA ARG A 45 -9.45 -8.66 -0.30
C ARG A 45 -10.46 -8.99 0.79
N SER A 46 -9.99 -9.10 2.03
CA SER A 46 -10.86 -9.37 3.18
C SER A 46 -11.87 -8.24 3.42
N ASN A 47 -11.58 -7.05 2.92
CA ASN A 47 -12.45 -5.88 3.05
C ASN A 47 -13.21 -5.57 1.76
N GLY A 48 -13.33 -6.52 0.87
CA GLY A 48 -14.18 -6.41 -0.31
C GLY A 48 -13.56 -5.73 -1.52
N PHE A 49 -12.25 -5.52 -1.50
CA PHE A 49 -11.55 -4.96 -2.67
C PHE A 49 -11.24 -6.05 -3.67
N ILE A 50 -11.26 -5.67 -4.94
CA ILE A 50 -10.78 -6.50 -6.04
C ILE A 50 -9.41 -5.96 -6.44
N ILE A 51 -8.39 -6.80 -6.38
CA ILE A 51 -7.03 -6.40 -6.74
C ILE A 51 -6.94 -6.42 -8.27
N VAL A 52 -6.57 -5.30 -8.85
CA VAL A 52 -6.50 -5.14 -10.31
C VAL A 52 -5.07 -5.26 -10.79
N GLU A 53 -4.14 -4.58 -10.13
CA GLU A 53 -2.73 -4.61 -10.47
C GLU A 53 -1.88 -4.65 -9.21
N ARG A 54 -0.69 -5.21 -9.34
CA ARG A 54 0.35 -5.15 -8.30
C ARG A 54 1.63 -4.68 -8.94
N ASN A 55 2.33 -3.77 -8.24
CA ASN A 55 3.61 -3.23 -8.71
C ASN A 55 3.52 -2.70 -10.15
N TRP A 56 2.49 -1.90 -10.39
CA TRP A 56 2.28 -1.31 -11.70
C TRP A 56 3.25 -0.16 -11.93
N ARG A 57 3.91 -0.17 -13.08
CA ARG A 57 4.92 0.84 -13.40
C ARG A 57 4.52 1.65 -14.63
N TYR A 58 4.81 2.94 -14.56
CA TYR A 58 4.68 3.86 -15.67
C TYR A 58 5.91 4.77 -15.65
N GLU A 59 6.79 4.62 -16.66
CA GLU A 59 8.09 5.29 -16.67
C GLU A 59 8.87 4.91 -15.41
N HIS A 60 9.25 5.88 -14.60
CA HIS A 60 9.93 5.65 -13.32
C HIS A 60 8.98 5.70 -12.12
N TYR A 61 7.68 5.81 -12.36
CA TYR A 61 6.67 5.82 -11.32
C TYR A 61 6.19 4.40 -11.05
N GLU A 62 5.86 4.12 -9.80
CA GLU A 62 5.35 2.80 -9.41
C GLU A 62 4.18 2.98 -8.45
N VAL A 63 3.17 2.14 -8.63
CA VAL A 63 2.04 2.03 -7.70
C VAL A 63 2.05 0.60 -7.16
N ASP A 64 2.10 0.47 -5.85
CA ASP A 64 2.22 -0.83 -5.21
C ASP A 64 1.01 -1.72 -5.46
N ILE A 65 -0.19 -1.18 -5.30
CA ILE A 65 -1.43 -1.93 -5.50
C ILE A 65 -2.46 -1.00 -6.13
N ILE A 66 -3.17 -1.50 -7.14
CA ILE A 66 -4.36 -0.85 -7.68
C ILE A 66 -5.52 -1.80 -7.43
N ALA A 67 -6.57 -1.30 -6.79
CA ALA A 67 -7.72 -2.11 -6.40
C ALA A 67 -9.01 -1.32 -6.59
N THR A 68 -10.10 -2.03 -6.80
CA THR A 68 -11.42 -1.39 -6.93
C THR A 68 -12.37 -1.89 -5.86
N ARG A 69 -13.24 -1.00 -5.41
CA ARG A 69 -14.32 -1.34 -4.51
C ARG A 69 -15.44 -0.30 -4.67
N ARG A 70 -16.66 -0.79 -4.87
CA ARG A 70 -17.87 0.07 -4.96
C ARG A 70 -17.74 1.21 -5.96
N GLY A 71 -17.16 0.92 -7.14
CA GLY A 71 -17.02 1.90 -8.20
C GLY A 71 -15.90 2.91 -8.02
N VAL A 72 -15.07 2.74 -7.00
CA VAL A 72 -13.91 3.60 -6.77
C VAL A 72 -12.62 2.82 -7.03
N MET A 73 -11.69 3.44 -7.74
CA MET A 73 -10.37 2.87 -7.96
C MET A 73 -9.40 3.46 -6.94
N HIS A 74 -8.75 2.56 -6.20
CA HIS A 74 -7.82 2.91 -5.14
C HIS A 74 -6.39 2.63 -5.57
N PHE A 75 -5.55 3.64 -5.50
CA PHE A 75 -4.12 3.52 -5.75
C PHE A 75 -3.44 3.49 -4.38
N VAL A 76 -3.00 2.30 -3.98
CA VAL A 76 -2.55 2.07 -2.61
C VAL A 76 -1.03 2.09 -2.55
N GLU A 77 -0.50 3.01 -1.76
CA GLU A 77 0.92 3.05 -1.41
C GLU A 77 1.12 2.25 -0.14
N VAL A 78 2.02 1.28 -0.19
CA VAL A 78 2.33 0.43 0.96
C VAL A 78 3.67 0.85 1.56
N LYS A 79 3.68 1.13 2.85
CA LYS A 79 4.89 1.42 3.61
C LYS A 79 4.97 0.49 4.80
N THR A 80 5.99 -0.35 4.81
CA THR A 80 6.24 -1.25 5.94
C THR A 80 7.30 -0.64 6.84
N ARG A 81 7.01 -0.58 8.14
CA ARG A 81 7.89 0.02 9.14
C ARG A 81 8.01 -0.91 10.34
N ALA A 82 9.14 -0.80 11.04
CA ALA A 82 9.33 -1.51 12.29
C ALA A 82 8.34 -1.04 13.35
N LEU A 83 8.08 -1.88 14.34
CA LEU A 83 7.22 -1.54 15.47
C LEU A 83 7.69 -0.23 16.12
N GLY A 84 6.76 0.68 16.33
CA GLY A 84 7.03 1.99 16.94
C GLY A 84 7.52 3.06 15.96
N SER A 85 7.62 2.75 14.66
CA SER A 85 8.13 3.67 13.65
C SER A 85 7.07 4.07 12.62
N ILE A 86 5.79 3.95 12.98
CA ILE A 86 4.70 4.13 12.01
C ILE A 86 4.62 5.57 11.48
N GLU A 87 4.99 6.56 12.28
CA GLU A 87 4.97 7.96 11.84
C GLU A 87 5.84 8.18 10.61
N SER A 88 6.95 7.45 10.49
CA SER A 88 7.83 7.60 9.33
C SER A 88 7.18 7.14 8.02
N ALA A 89 6.14 6.31 8.09
CA ALA A 89 5.39 5.91 6.90
C ALA A 89 4.62 7.09 6.32
N PHE A 90 4.02 7.91 7.18
CA PHE A 90 3.31 9.12 6.75
C PHE A 90 4.27 10.18 6.22
N GLU A 91 5.41 10.35 6.88
CA GLU A 91 6.44 11.30 6.46
C GLU A 91 7.04 10.94 5.10
N ALA A 92 7.06 9.66 4.75
CA ALA A 92 7.57 9.20 3.46
C ALA A 92 6.72 9.68 2.28
N ILE A 93 5.48 10.11 2.52
CA ILE A 93 4.61 10.65 1.49
C ILE A 93 4.82 12.16 1.37
N ASN A 94 5.95 12.55 0.80
CA ASN A 94 6.29 13.95 0.58
C ASN A 94 5.73 14.44 -0.77
N THR A 95 5.99 15.71 -1.09
CA THR A 95 5.49 16.35 -2.31
C THR A 95 5.94 15.61 -3.59
N THR A 96 7.19 15.17 -3.63
CA THR A 96 7.72 14.43 -4.78
C THR A 96 6.97 13.12 -4.98
N LYS A 97 6.75 12.37 -3.89
CA LYS A 97 6.01 11.10 -3.95
C LYS A 97 4.57 11.32 -4.35
N ARG A 98 3.92 12.36 -3.84
CA ARG A 98 2.54 12.71 -4.21
C ARG A 98 2.43 13.02 -5.69
N THR A 99 3.36 13.81 -6.22
CA THR A 99 3.38 14.13 -7.64
C THR A 99 3.54 12.89 -8.50
N ALA A 100 4.44 12.00 -8.11
CA ALA A 100 4.67 10.73 -8.81
C ALA A 100 3.41 9.86 -8.82
N LEU A 101 2.75 9.74 -7.69
CA LEU A 101 1.51 8.97 -7.57
C LEU A 101 0.40 9.56 -8.44
N LEU A 102 0.27 10.88 -8.48
CA LEU A 102 -0.71 11.54 -9.33
C LEU A 102 -0.45 11.29 -10.82
N HIS A 103 0.81 11.34 -11.24
CA HIS A 103 1.17 11.05 -12.63
C HIS A 103 0.82 9.59 -12.99
N ALA A 104 1.17 8.66 -12.13
CA ALA A 104 0.88 7.25 -12.35
C ALA A 104 -0.64 7.01 -12.40
N MET A 105 -1.39 7.61 -11.48
CA MET A 105 -2.84 7.49 -11.43
C MET A 105 -3.49 8.00 -12.70
N ARG A 106 -3.08 9.16 -13.19
CA ARG A 106 -3.60 9.72 -14.42
C ARG A 106 -3.28 8.86 -15.63
N ALA A 107 -2.07 8.32 -15.70
CA ALA A 107 -1.68 7.44 -16.80
C ALA A 107 -2.53 6.17 -16.81
N TYR A 108 -2.73 5.57 -15.64
CA TYR A 108 -3.51 4.35 -15.52
C TYR A 108 -4.97 4.57 -15.88
N THR A 109 -5.58 5.62 -15.36
CA THR A 109 -6.99 5.92 -15.63
C THR A 109 -7.23 6.21 -17.10
N ARG A 110 -6.30 6.89 -17.77
CA ARG A 110 -6.40 7.13 -19.22
C ARG A 110 -6.29 5.83 -20.01
N ARG A 111 -5.32 4.97 -19.67
CA ARG A 111 -5.10 3.72 -20.41
C ARG A 111 -6.26 2.76 -20.26
N THR A 112 -6.86 2.71 -19.09
CA THR A 112 -7.99 1.82 -18.82
C THR A 112 -9.33 2.46 -19.11
N ARG A 113 -9.35 3.75 -19.45
CA ARG A 113 -10.59 4.53 -19.69
C ARG A 113 -11.50 4.53 -18.48
N TRP A 114 -10.90 4.52 -17.29
CA TRP A 114 -11.67 4.59 -16.05
C TRP A 114 -12.27 5.98 -15.92
N ALA A 115 -13.60 6.07 -15.86
CA ALA A 115 -14.33 7.34 -15.86
C ALA A 115 -15.07 7.60 -14.54
N SER A 116 -14.79 6.80 -13.51
CA SER A 116 -15.41 6.93 -12.21
C SER A 116 -14.38 7.48 -11.19
N ASP A 117 -14.74 7.48 -9.91
CA ASP A 117 -13.92 8.04 -8.87
C ASP A 117 -12.60 7.32 -8.67
N VAL A 118 -11.59 8.05 -8.29
CA VAL A 118 -10.27 7.54 -7.96
C VAL A 118 -9.79 8.18 -6.66
N GLN A 119 -8.93 7.47 -5.95
CA GLN A 119 -8.29 8.00 -4.75
C GLN A 119 -6.97 7.31 -4.50
N VAL A 120 -6.12 7.96 -3.72
CA VAL A 120 -4.86 7.38 -3.26
C VAL A 120 -4.99 7.10 -1.77
N ASP A 121 -4.64 5.88 -1.38
CA ASP A 121 -4.68 5.43 0.00
C ASP A 121 -3.28 5.07 0.48
N LEU A 122 -3.05 5.20 1.77
CA LEU A 122 -1.82 4.75 2.39
C LEU A 122 -2.09 3.53 3.27
N ALA A 123 -1.39 2.44 2.97
CA ALA A 123 -1.35 1.27 3.82
C ALA A 123 -0.03 1.29 4.58
N ALA A 124 -0.06 1.78 5.80
CA ALA A 124 1.09 1.79 6.68
C ALA A 124 1.07 0.50 7.50
N VAL A 125 2.03 -0.38 7.23
CA VAL A 125 2.10 -1.70 7.84
C VAL A 125 3.20 -1.71 8.88
N GLU A 126 2.84 -2.00 10.11
CA GLU A 126 3.79 -2.07 11.21
C GLU A 126 4.20 -3.53 11.44
N ALA A 127 5.50 -3.80 11.34
CA ALA A 127 6.03 -5.15 11.54
C ALA A 127 6.40 -5.36 12.99
N CYS A 128 5.77 -6.34 13.63
CA CYS A 128 6.02 -6.68 15.02
C CYS A 128 7.18 -7.66 15.15
N LEU A 129 7.75 -7.75 16.36
CA LEU A 129 8.91 -8.60 16.61
C LEU A 129 8.64 -10.08 16.43
N ASP A 130 7.39 -10.51 16.62
CA ASP A 130 6.99 -11.91 16.46
C ASP A 130 6.67 -12.27 15.01
N GLY A 131 6.86 -11.36 14.07
CA GLY A 131 6.57 -11.59 12.67
C GLY A 131 5.15 -11.24 12.24
N SER A 132 4.30 -10.80 13.16
CA SER A 132 2.95 -10.35 12.82
C SER A 132 3.00 -8.92 12.26
N PHE A 133 1.90 -8.51 11.63
CA PHE A 133 1.74 -7.16 11.09
C PHE A 133 0.50 -6.49 11.66
N ILE A 134 0.60 -5.18 11.79
CA ILE A 134 -0.54 -4.34 12.15
C ILE A 134 -0.81 -3.39 10.99
N MET A 135 -2.04 -3.36 10.49
CA MET A 135 -2.44 -2.46 9.43
C MET A 135 -2.92 -1.14 9.99
N HIS A 136 -2.34 -0.05 9.49
CA HIS A 136 -2.83 1.31 9.70
C HIS A 136 -3.21 1.85 8.33
N TYR A 137 -4.47 1.71 7.97
CA TYR A 137 -4.92 2.09 6.63
C TYR A 137 -5.56 3.46 6.65
N THR A 138 -5.05 4.37 5.83
CA THR A 138 -5.58 5.73 5.71
C THR A 138 -6.11 5.93 4.29
N PRO A 139 -7.43 5.90 4.11
CA PRO A 139 -8.01 6.11 2.78
C PRO A 139 -8.01 7.58 2.43
N GLY A 140 -7.94 7.85 1.12
CA GLY A 140 -8.16 9.19 0.60
C GLY A 140 -7.12 10.23 0.99
N ILE A 141 -5.84 9.85 1.01
CA ILE A 141 -4.78 10.84 1.26
C ILE A 141 -4.65 11.82 0.10
N MET A 142 -5.08 11.41 -1.09
CA MET A 142 -5.26 12.24 -2.28
C MET A 142 -6.38 11.63 -3.10
N GLY A 143 -7.10 12.43 -3.84
CA GLY A 143 -8.15 11.90 -4.69
C GLY A 143 -8.83 12.98 -5.49
N GLY A 144 -9.79 12.56 -6.27
CA GLY A 144 -10.60 13.43 -7.09
C GLY A 144 -11.36 12.62 -8.11
N ASP A 145 -12.04 13.32 -9.01
CA ASP A 145 -12.69 12.70 -10.14
C ASP A 145 -11.64 12.32 -11.18
N ALA A 146 -11.94 11.31 -11.99
CA ALA A 146 -11.01 10.81 -13.00
C ALA A 146 -10.59 11.88 -14.03
N GLY A 147 -11.33 12.95 -14.13
CA GLY A 147 -11.02 14.06 -15.04
C GLY A 147 -10.18 15.17 -14.44
N ASP A 148 -9.86 15.10 -13.20
CA ASP A 148 -9.12 16.18 -12.50
C ASP A 148 -7.64 16.21 -12.84
#